data_3c535229653d37f1bc262a9b19e6eaab
#
_entry.id   3c535229653d37f1bc262a9b19e6eaab
#
_cell.length_a   1.000
_cell.length_b   1.000
_cell.length_c   1.000
_cell.angle_alpha   90.00
_cell.angle_beta   90.00
_cell.angle_gamma   90.00
#
_symmetry.space_group_name_H-M   'P 1'
#
loop_
_entity.id
_entity.type
_entity.pdbx_description
1 polymer ?
#
loop_
_entity_poly.entity_id
_entity_poly.type
_entity_poly.pdbx_seq_one_letter_code
_entity_poly.pdbx_strand_id
1 'polypeptide(L)'
;MFLSDYAYNRGLQHTTVASTTVLVSTSCVFVLFLSVLLGLEPFRCGKVFGVIFAVVGTAMTTWHDAVRQDEINEQIDEVDNKDMIYGDMFSLMAAVGYAAYSVQARILCPQDEELYSMTLLLGYVGVISSVPLLPMALYKTYTMFLEGMSWYTFGILIVKGLLDFVVTDYLLFRAVMLTNATVANVGLGLTIPLAFAADLVFKGITFTHLQAAGALTVLAGFVLVNWMSSIDEAEAAATDSANVSEKGSDDEPPEQPYDTGVLEIQVV
;
A
#
# COMPACT_ATOMS: atom_id res chain seq x y z
N MET A 1 9.97 -1.20 5.77
CA MET A 1 9.13 -2.37 5.92
C MET A 1 9.42 -3.14 7.21
N PHE A 2 10.55 -3.85 7.39
CA PHE A 2 10.84 -4.66 8.60
C PHE A 2 10.60 -3.95 9.94
N LEU A 3 10.95 -2.66 10.05
CA LEU A 3 10.70 -1.89 11.26
C LEU A 3 9.20 -1.69 11.52
N SER A 4 8.43 -1.47 10.45
CA SER A 4 6.98 -1.34 10.52
C SER A 4 6.31 -2.65 10.92
N ASP A 5 6.76 -3.78 10.33
CA ASP A 5 6.27 -5.11 10.70
C ASP A 5 6.62 -5.48 12.14
N TYR A 6 7.83 -5.13 12.58
CA TYR A 6 8.22 -5.31 13.98
C TYR A 6 7.33 -4.48 14.93
N ALA A 7 7.10 -3.21 14.58
CA ALA A 7 6.23 -2.34 15.36
C ALA A 7 4.78 -2.86 15.37
N TYR A 8 4.26 -3.31 14.22
CA TYR A 8 2.95 -3.94 14.11
C TYR A 8 2.80 -5.15 15.03
N ASN A 9 3.77 -6.08 14.97
CA ASN A 9 3.76 -7.28 15.80
C ASN A 9 3.90 -6.96 17.30
N ARG A 10 4.65 -5.91 17.63
CA ARG A 10 4.72 -5.42 19.02
C ARG A 10 3.41 -4.78 19.46
N GLY A 11 2.78 -3.99 18.60
CA GLY A 11 1.44 -3.47 18.84
C GLY A 11 0.45 -4.58 19.19
N LEU A 12 0.38 -5.63 18.38
CA LEU A 12 -0.48 -6.80 18.60
C LEU A 12 -0.25 -7.55 19.91
N GLN A 13 0.96 -7.46 20.50
CA GLN A 13 1.27 -8.10 21.79
C GLN A 13 0.75 -7.32 23.01
N HIS A 14 0.53 -6.01 22.86
CA HIS A 14 0.22 -5.10 23.96
C HIS A 14 -1.17 -4.46 23.86
N THR A 15 -1.82 -4.51 22.67
CA THR A 15 -3.18 -3.99 22.47
C THR A 15 -4.05 -4.98 21.71
N THR A 16 -5.32 -4.66 21.52
CA THR A 16 -6.27 -5.54 20.82
C THR A 16 -5.99 -5.57 19.31
N VAL A 17 -6.32 -6.70 18.67
CA VAL A 17 -6.24 -6.83 17.21
C VAL A 17 -7.08 -5.76 16.50
N ALA A 18 -8.24 -5.44 17.07
CA ALA A 18 -9.14 -4.43 16.54
C ALA A 18 -8.51 -3.03 16.58
N SER A 19 -7.95 -2.63 17.74
CA SER A 19 -7.25 -1.34 17.88
C SER A 19 -6.08 -1.24 16.90
N THR A 20 -5.21 -2.27 16.87
CA THR A 20 -4.08 -2.32 15.94
C THR A 20 -4.54 -2.19 14.49
N THR A 21 -5.60 -2.89 14.07
CA THR A 21 -6.11 -2.85 12.69
C THR A 21 -6.61 -1.46 12.32
N VAL A 22 -7.37 -0.81 13.20
CA VAL A 22 -7.85 0.56 12.98
C VAL A 22 -6.69 1.55 12.91
N LEU A 23 -5.74 1.48 13.84
CA LEU A 23 -4.57 2.37 13.86
C LEU A 23 -3.70 2.19 12.62
N VAL A 24 -3.44 0.95 12.20
CA VAL A 24 -2.64 0.69 10.99
C VAL A 24 -3.39 1.12 9.73
N SER A 25 -4.73 1.03 9.68
CA SER A 25 -5.50 1.54 8.54
C SER A 25 -5.37 3.06 8.36
N THR A 26 -5.00 3.80 9.41
CA THR A 26 -4.68 5.24 9.29
C THR A 26 -3.43 5.50 8.44
N SER A 27 -2.66 4.45 8.09
CA SER A 27 -1.54 4.57 7.13
C SER A 27 -1.96 5.23 5.81
N CYS A 28 -3.21 5.00 5.35
CA CYS A 28 -3.76 5.64 4.15
C CYS A 28 -3.75 7.18 4.27
N VAL A 29 -4.06 7.72 5.47
CA VAL A 29 -4.03 9.16 5.74
C VAL A 29 -2.59 9.68 5.63
N PHE A 30 -1.64 8.96 6.24
CA PHE A 30 -0.22 9.33 6.19
C PHE A 30 0.35 9.21 4.78
N VAL A 31 -0.07 8.20 3.99
CA VAL A 31 0.34 8.07 2.59
C VAL A 31 -0.14 9.26 1.78
N LEU A 32 -1.44 9.61 1.88
CA LEU A 32 -1.98 10.77 1.18
C LEU A 32 -1.26 12.06 1.58
N PHE A 33 -1.05 12.27 2.88
CA PHE A 33 -0.35 13.44 3.38
C PHE A 33 1.09 13.54 2.85
N LEU A 34 1.85 12.45 2.93
CA LEU A 34 3.23 12.38 2.42
C LEU A 34 3.28 12.53 0.88
N SER A 35 2.37 11.91 0.14
CA SER A 35 2.30 12.01 -1.32
C SER A 35 2.03 13.44 -1.78
N VAL A 36 1.13 14.16 -1.10
CA VAL A 36 0.86 15.57 -1.38
C VAL A 36 2.04 16.46 -0.97
N LEU A 37 2.63 16.22 0.21
CA LEU A 37 3.78 17.00 0.71
C LEU A 37 4.99 16.91 -0.22
N LEU A 38 5.22 15.75 -0.81
CA LEU A 38 6.32 15.49 -1.74
C LEU A 38 5.98 15.84 -3.19
N GLY A 39 4.77 16.33 -3.45
CA GLY A 39 4.33 16.73 -4.79
C GLY A 39 4.10 15.56 -5.74
N LEU A 40 3.96 14.34 -5.22
CA LEU A 40 3.70 13.14 -6.02
C LEU A 40 2.23 13.02 -6.45
N GLU A 41 1.33 13.60 -5.67
CA GLU A 41 -0.11 13.61 -5.94
C GLU A 41 -0.70 15.02 -5.69
N PRO A 42 -1.63 15.48 -6.54
CA PRO A 42 -2.33 16.74 -6.31
C PRO A 42 -3.27 16.62 -5.11
N PHE A 43 -3.35 17.68 -4.31
CA PHE A 43 -4.31 17.74 -3.22
C PHE A 43 -5.73 17.89 -3.76
N ARG A 44 -6.59 16.90 -3.49
CA ARG A 44 -8.02 16.94 -3.81
C ARG A 44 -8.87 16.56 -2.60
N CYS A 45 -9.86 17.38 -2.29
CA CYS A 45 -10.79 17.10 -1.20
C CYS A 45 -11.49 15.73 -1.34
N GLY A 46 -11.79 15.30 -2.58
CA GLY A 46 -12.39 13.99 -2.84
C GLY A 46 -11.53 12.81 -2.38
N LYS A 47 -10.20 12.88 -2.57
CA LYS A 47 -9.26 11.85 -2.04
C LYS A 47 -9.29 11.82 -0.51
N VAL A 48 -9.31 12.99 0.13
CA VAL A 48 -9.38 13.10 1.59
C VAL A 48 -10.65 12.44 2.13
N PHE A 49 -11.81 12.72 1.53
CA PHE A 49 -13.08 12.08 1.92
C PHE A 49 -13.03 10.56 1.70
N GLY A 50 -12.48 10.10 0.59
CA GLY A 50 -12.34 8.67 0.31
C GLY A 50 -11.45 7.94 1.32
N VAL A 51 -10.34 8.56 1.72
CA VAL A 51 -9.44 8.02 2.75
C VAL A 51 -10.14 8.01 4.12
N ILE A 52 -10.88 9.08 4.47
CA ILE A 52 -11.67 9.11 5.72
C ILE A 52 -12.71 7.99 5.72
N PHE A 53 -13.43 7.77 4.61
CA PHE A 53 -14.39 6.68 4.50
C PHE A 53 -13.72 5.30 4.67
N ALA A 54 -12.54 5.10 4.11
CA ALA A 54 -11.81 3.85 4.30
C ALA A 54 -11.46 3.61 5.78
N VAL A 55 -10.95 4.61 6.49
CA VAL A 55 -10.58 4.49 7.92
C VAL A 55 -11.82 4.31 8.80
N VAL A 56 -12.87 5.11 8.58
CA VAL A 56 -14.14 4.99 9.32
C VAL A 56 -14.80 3.64 9.07
N GLY A 57 -14.83 3.18 7.82
CA GLY A 57 -15.35 1.87 7.47
C GLY A 57 -14.59 0.72 8.16
N THR A 58 -13.25 0.80 8.21
CA THR A 58 -12.43 -0.16 8.96
C THR A 58 -12.76 -0.14 10.45
N ALA A 59 -12.88 1.05 11.05
CA ALA A 59 -13.26 1.18 12.45
C ALA A 59 -14.64 0.57 12.73
N MET A 60 -15.62 0.79 11.86
CA MET A 60 -16.96 0.19 11.98
C MET A 60 -16.95 -1.33 11.86
N THR A 61 -16.13 -1.90 10.98
CA THR A 61 -16.03 -3.36 10.81
C THR A 61 -15.40 -4.03 12.01
N THR A 62 -14.41 -3.41 12.64
CA THR A 62 -13.67 -3.98 13.77
C THR A 62 -14.30 -3.66 15.13
N TRP A 63 -15.28 -2.74 15.17
CA TRP A 63 -15.92 -2.30 16.42
C TRP A 63 -16.50 -3.45 17.25
N HIS A 64 -17.23 -4.35 16.59
CA HIS A 64 -17.85 -5.49 17.27
C HIS A 64 -16.80 -6.45 17.87
N ASP A 65 -15.69 -6.64 17.15
CA ASP A 65 -14.61 -7.50 17.62
C ASP A 65 -13.86 -6.84 18.78
N ALA A 66 -13.73 -5.50 18.77
CA ALA A 66 -13.18 -4.72 19.87
C ALA A 66 -14.01 -4.90 21.15
N VAL A 67 -15.31 -4.64 21.06
CA VAL A 67 -16.22 -4.75 22.23
C VAL A 67 -16.22 -6.17 22.81
N ARG A 68 -16.25 -7.19 21.94
CA ARG A 68 -16.20 -8.57 22.38
C ARG A 68 -14.88 -8.96 23.04
N GLN A 69 -13.79 -8.36 22.59
CA GLN A 69 -12.46 -8.62 23.15
C GLN A 69 -12.28 -7.91 24.51
N ASP A 70 -12.87 -6.74 24.67
CA ASP A 70 -12.89 -6.02 25.94
C ASP A 70 -13.70 -6.79 26.99
N GLU A 71 -14.86 -7.39 26.66
CA GLU A 71 -15.64 -8.25 27.54
C GLU A 71 -14.85 -9.50 28.02
N ILE A 72 -13.99 -10.05 27.15
CA ILE A 72 -13.13 -11.19 27.49
C ILE A 72 -11.97 -10.74 28.39
N ASN A 73 -11.40 -9.60 28.12
CA ASN A 73 -10.27 -9.05 28.88
C ASN A 73 -10.68 -8.61 30.28
N GLU A 74 -11.91 -8.09 30.47
CA GLU A 74 -12.45 -7.80 31.81
C GLU A 74 -12.60 -9.04 32.70
N GLN A 75 -12.68 -10.24 32.08
CA GLN A 75 -12.75 -11.52 32.81
C GLN A 75 -11.38 -12.12 33.12
N ILE A 76 -10.31 -11.65 32.49
CA ILE A 76 -8.94 -12.18 32.62
C ILE A 76 -8.04 -11.05 33.13
N ASP A 77 -8.11 -10.73 34.42
CA ASP A 77 -7.23 -9.79 35.15
C ASP A 77 -6.76 -8.53 34.40
N GLU A 78 -6.95 -7.37 35.07
CA GLU A 78 -6.41 -6.02 34.79
C GLU A 78 -5.26 -5.98 33.78
N VAL A 79 -5.57 -5.86 32.48
CA VAL A 79 -4.57 -5.42 31.50
C VAL A 79 -4.18 -3.99 31.87
N ASP A 80 -2.94 -3.78 32.28
CA ASP A 80 -2.46 -2.46 32.70
C ASP A 80 -2.69 -1.47 31.54
N ASN A 81 -3.44 -0.41 31.81
CA ASN A 81 -3.75 0.66 30.84
C ASN A 81 -2.49 1.23 30.17
N LYS A 82 -1.33 1.10 30.80
CA LYS A 82 -0.05 1.50 30.25
C LYS A 82 0.40 0.60 29.09
N ASP A 83 0.20 -0.71 29.22
CA ASP A 83 0.57 -1.66 28.15
C ASP A 83 -0.28 -1.45 26.90
N MET A 84 -1.57 -1.14 27.05
CA MET A 84 -2.45 -0.78 25.93
C MET A 84 -1.96 0.46 25.17
N ILE A 85 -1.60 1.52 25.90
CA ILE A 85 -1.07 2.75 25.29
C ILE A 85 0.24 2.48 24.53
N TYR A 86 1.13 1.66 25.09
CA TYR A 86 2.35 1.26 24.38
C TYR A 86 2.04 0.48 23.11
N GLY A 87 1.07 -0.44 23.14
CA GLY A 87 0.62 -1.18 21.96
C GLY A 87 0.07 -0.26 20.85
N ASP A 88 -0.75 0.71 21.24
CA ASP A 88 -1.32 1.69 20.32
C ASP A 88 -0.24 2.61 19.70
N MET A 89 0.75 3.03 20.49
CA MET A 89 1.89 3.81 20.00
C MET A 89 2.71 3.01 18.97
N PHE A 90 2.97 1.72 19.22
CA PHE A 90 3.66 0.86 18.27
C PHE A 90 2.85 0.67 17.00
N SER A 91 1.53 0.51 17.08
CA SER A 91 0.62 0.40 15.95
C SER A 91 0.60 1.66 15.10
N LEU A 92 0.60 2.83 15.73
CA LEU A 92 0.68 4.12 15.02
C LEU A 92 2.05 4.30 14.35
N MET A 93 3.14 3.91 15.03
CA MET A 93 4.48 3.92 14.44
C MET A 93 4.56 2.98 13.23
N ALA A 94 3.91 1.83 13.28
CA ALA A 94 3.78 0.93 12.14
C ALA A 94 3.04 1.60 10.98
N ALA A 95 1.92 2.30 11.24
CA ALA A 95 1.17 3.02 10.22
C ALA A 95 2.01 4.07 9.49
N VAL A 96 2.78 4.87 10.22
CA VAL A 96 3.70 5.87 9.64
C VAL A 96 4.80 5.17 8.82
N GLY A 97 5.34 4.08 9.34
CA GLY A 97 6.37 3.31 8.65
C GLY A 97 5.88 2.67 7.34
N TYR A 98 4.67 2.11 7.32
CA TYR A 98 4.04 1.60 6.08
C TYR A 98 3.77 2.73 5.08
N ALA A 99 3.32 3.90 5.55
CA ALA A 99 3.13 5.06 4.69
C ALA A 99 4.45 5.52 4.06
N ALA A 100 5.51 5.64 4.85
CA ALA A 100 6.82 6.01 4.35
C ALA A 100 7.35 4.98 3.33
N TYR A 101 7.18 3.68 3.59
CA TYR A 101 7.56 2.61 2.68
C TYR A 101 6.82 2.70 1.33
N SER A 102 5.50 2.90 1.35
CA SER A 102 4.69 3.00 0.13
C SER A 102 5.04 4.22 -0.71
N VAL A 103 5.26 5.36 -0.07
CA VAL A 103 5.67 6.59 -0.76
C VAL A 103 7.10 6.48 -1.29
N GLN A 104 8.02 5.88 -0.52
CA GLN A 104 9.38 5.62 -0.98
C GLN A 104 9.40 4.67 -2.18
N ALA A 105 8.53 3.66 -2.21
CA ALA A 105 8.36 2.79 -3.36
C ALA A 105 8.02 3.59 -4.62
N ARG A 106 7.11 4.56 -4.52
CA ARG A 106 6.71 5.43 -5.64
C ARG A 106 7.85 6.32 -6.12
N ILE A 107 8.68 6.82 -5.22
CA ILE A 107 9.81 7.70 -5.56
C ILE A 107 10.96 6.93 -6.21
N LEU A 108 11.27 5.75 -5.68
CA LEU A 108 12.43 4.96 -6.11
C LEU A 108 12.19 4.13 -7.38
N CYS A 109 10.93 3.85 -7.69
CA CYS A 109 10.57 3.07 -8.86
C CYS A 109 10.17 4.02 -9.99
N PRO A 110 11.02 4.25 -11.00
CA PRO A 110 10.66 5.03 -12.18
C PRO A 110 9.55 4.33 -12.96
N GLN A 111 8.67 5.12 -13.60
CA GLN A 111 7.53 4.60 -14.36
C GLN A 111 7.92 3.89 -15.65
N ASP A 112 9.16 4.08 -16.12
CA ASP A 112 9.67 3.46 -17.33
C ASP A 112 10.10 2.02 -17.08
N GLU A 113 9.18 1.08 -17.33
CA GLU A 113 9.44 -0.38 -17.21
C GLU A 113 10.57 -0.87 -18.15
N GLU A 114 10.92 -0.12 -19.18
CA GLU A 114 11.98 -0.49 -20.14
C GLU A 114 13.39 -0.41 -19.53
N LEU A 115 13.59 0.40 -18.50
CA LEU A 115 14.91 0.62 -17.89
C LEU A 115 15.21 -0.30 -16.70
N TYR A 116 14.20 -0.80 -15.99
CA TYR A 116 14.41 -1.60 -14.78
C TYR A 116 13.38 -2.73 -14.62
N SER A 117 13.88 -3.97 -14.53
CA SER A 117 13.03 -5.10 -14.12
C SER A 117 12.66 -4.97 -12.64
N MET A 118 11.35 -4.85 -12.35
CA MET A 118 10.80 -4.78 -11.00
C MET A 118 11.26 -5.95 -10.12
N THR A 119 11.33 -7.14 -10.70
CA THR A 119 11.81 -8.35 -10.04
C THR A 119 13.25 -8.21 -9.58
N LEU A 120 14.08 -7.56 -10.40
CA LEU A 120 15.49 -7.35 -10.11
C LEU A 120 15.69 -6.34 -8.98
N LEU A 121 14.90 -5.26 -8.97
CA LEU A 121 14.88 -4.27 -7.90
C LEU A 121 14.48 -4.90 -6.56
N LEU A 122 13.38 -5.67 -6.52
CA LEU A 122 12.96 -6.40 -5.32
C LEU A 122 14.04 -7.40 -4.87
N GLY A 123 14.69 -8.09 -5.82
CA GLY A 123 15.79 -8.97 -5.53
C GLY A 123 16.95 -8.27 -4.84
N TYR A 124 17.38 -7.10 -5.32
CA TYR A 124 18.43 -6.31 -4.66
C TYR A 124 18.02 -5.84 -3.27
N VAL A 125 16.79 -5.33 -3.11
CA VAL A 125 16.27 -4.94 -1.79
C VAL A 125 16.26 -6.14 -0.84
N GLY A 126 15.83 -7.31 -1.32
CA GLY A 126 15.85 -8.56 -0.54
C GLY A 126 17.24 -8.96 -0.10
N VAL A 127 18.23 -8.95 -1.01
CA VAL A 127 19.62 -9.31 -0.69
C VAL A 127 20.23 -8.33 0.31
N ILE A 128 20.08 -7.02 0.08
CA ILE A 128 20.64 -6.00 0.98
C ILE A 128 20.00 -6.09 2.38
N SER A 129 18.70 -6.36 2.45
CA SER A 129 17.98 -6.51 3.72
C SER A 129 18.31 -7.83 4.43
N SER A 130 18.63 -8.89 3.69
CA SER A 130 18.92 -10.21 4.28
C SER A 130 20.24 -10.23 5.03
N VAL A 131 21.26 -9.49 4.55
CA VAL A 131 22.60 -9.49 5.14
C VAL A 131 22.61 -9.16 6.64
N PRO A 132 22.02 -8.05 7.11
CA PRO A 132 21.97 -7.73 8.54
C PRO A 132 21.00 -8.59 9.34
N LEU A 133 19.95 -9.14 8.70
CA LEU A 133 18.92 -9.94 9.36
C LEU A 133 19.28 -11.42 9.46
N LEU A 134 20.17 -11.92 8.59
CA LEU A 134 20.56 -13.32 8.53
C LEU A 134 21.09 -13.86 9.88
N PRO A 135 22.03 -13.20 10.58
CA PRO A 135 22.55 -13.71 11.85
C PRO A 135 21.45 -13.78 12.91
N MET A 136 20.55 -12.81 12.94
CA MET A 136 19.41 -12.81 13.87
C MET A 136 18.40 -13.90 13.53
N ALA A 137 18.12 -14.13 12.25
CA ALA A 137 17.23 -15.19 11.79
C ALA A 137 17.79 -16.57 12.13
N LEU A 138 19.07 -16.80 11.88
CA LEU A 138 19.74 -18.05 12.23
C LEU A 138 19.73 -18.33 13.73
N TYR A 139 20.01 -17.31 14.55
CA TYR A 139 19.96 -17.45 16.01
C TYR A 139 18.55 -17.81 16.49
N LYS A 140 17.53 -17.11 16.00
CA LYS A 140 16.12 -17.39 16.34
C LYS A 140 15.68 -18.77 15.88
N THR A 141 16.01 -19.16 14.65
CA THR A 141 15.71 -20.50 14.14
C THR A 141 16.37 -21.58 14.99
N TYR A 142 17.63 -21.39 15.36
CA TYR A 142 18.34 -22.32 16.23
C TYR A 142 17.67 -22.46 17.59
N THR A 143 17.25 -21.36 18.23
CA THR A 143 16.53 -21.41 19.52
C THR A 143 15.17 -22.11 19.39
N MET A 144 14.42 -21.85 18.33
CA MET A 144 13.13 -22.51 18.08
C MET A 144 13.25 -24.02 17.88
N PHE A 145 14.33 -24.49 17.21
CA PHE A 145 14.61 -25.93 17.10
C PHE A 145 14.99 -26.55 18.44
N LEU A 146 15.71 -25.84 19.30
CA LEU A 146 16.02 -26.28 20.66
C LEU A 146 14.76 -26.41 21.54
N GLU A 147 13.75 -25.55 21.30
CA GLU A 147 12.44 -25.58 21.97
C GLU A 147 11.51 -26.68 21.43
N GLY A 148 11.96 -27.47 20.45
CA GLY A 148 11.20 -28.63 19.93
C GLY A 148 10.35 -28.34 18.70
N MET A 149 10.67 -27.31 17.91
CA MET A 149 9.97 -27.01 16.66
C MET A 149 10.12 -28.16 15.65
N SER A 150 8.96 -28.61 15.11
CA SER A 150 8.95 -29.65 14.08
C SER A 150 9.43 -29.13 12.72
N TRP A 151 10.09 -29.97 11.93
CA TRP A 151 10.44 -29.69 10.53
C TRP A 151 9.21 -29.34 9.66
N TYR A 152 8.06 -29.92 9.98
CA TYR A 152 6.80 -29.58 9.30
C TYR A 152 6.38 -28.12 9.56
N THR A 153 6.46 -27.67 10.82
CA THR A 153 6.16 -26.28 11.20
C THR A 153 7.14 -25.31 10.55
N PHE A 154 8.42 -25.68 10.48
CA PHE A 154 9.42 -24.89 9.79
C PHE A 154 9.14 -24.74 8.28
N GLY A 155 8.74 -25.84 7.61
CA GLY A 155 8.32 -25.79 6.20
C GLY A 155 7.13 -24.88 5.96
N ILE A 156 6.11 -24.94 6.81
CA ILE A 156 4.95 -24.04 6.72
C ILE A 156 5.37 -22.58 6.92
N LEU A 157 6.28 -22.31 7.85
CA LEU A 157 6.77 -20.95 8.11
C LEU A 157 7.50 -20.36 6.89
N ILE A 158 8.32 -21.18 6.20
CA ILE A 158 8.99 -20.77 4.96
C ILE A 158 7.96 -20.46 3.86
N VAL A 159 6.98 -21.36 3.64
CA VAL A 159 5.96 -21.17 2.61
C VAL A 159 5.14 -19.89 2.91
N LYS A 160 4.73 -19.72 4.17
CA LYS A 160 4.02 -18.52 4.62
C LYS A 160 4.88 -17.26 4.37
N GLY A 161 6.15 -17.27 4.75
CA GLY A 161 7.04 -16.13 4.54
C GLY A 161 7.21 -15.78 3.06
N LEU A 162 7.32 -16.77 2.17
CA LEU A 162 7.38 -16.54 0.73
C LEU A 162 6.10 -15.92 0.18
N LEU A 163 4.93 -16.41 0.60
CA LEU A 163 3.66 -15.87 0.15
C LEU A 163 3.39 -14.49 0.72
N ASP A 164 3.57 -14.29 2.02
CA ASP A 164 3.25 -13.02 2.70
C ASP A 164 4.22 -11.89 2.31
N PHE A 165 5.52 -12.17 2.22
CA PHE A 165 6.51 -11.10 1.99
C PHE A 165 6.89 -10.96 0.51
N VAL A 166 7.14 -12.05 -0.21
CA VAL A 166 7.62 -11.95 -1.59
C VAL A 166 6.48 -11.66 -2.56
N VAL A 167 5.40 -12.45 -2.50
CA VAL A 167 4.28 -12.31 -3.45
C VAL A 167 3.47 -11.06 -3.14
N THR A 168 3.16 -10.82 -1.88
CA THR A 168 2.37 -9.66 -1.46
C THR A 168 3.10 -8.36 -1.73
N ASP A 169 4.39 -8.27 -1.42
CA ASP A 169 5.19 -7.09 -1.71
C ASP A 169 5.33 -6.84 -3.21
N TYR A 170 5.59 -7.88 -4.00
CA TYR A 170 5.65 -7.75 -5.44
C TYR A 170 4.34 -7.20 -6.02
N LEU A 171 3.20 -7.74 -5.57
CA LEU A 171 1.88 -7.26 -6.01
C LEU A 171 1.59 -5.83 -5.55
N LEU A 172 1.98 -5.48 -4.31
CA LEU A 172 1.83 -4.12 -3.80
C LEU A 172 2.65 -3.13 -4.61
N PHE A 173 3.93 -3.44 -4.89
CA PHE A 173 4.77 -2.59 -5.72
C PHE A 173 4.19 -2.43 -7.12
N ARG A 174 3.72 -3.51 -7.76
CA ARG A 174 3.04 -3.42 -9.06
C ARG A 174 1.78 -2.56 -8.99
N ALA A 175 0.99 -2.69 -7.94
CA ALA A 175 -0.20 -1.85 -7.74
C ALA A 175 0.17 -0.36 -7.61
N VAL A 176 1.18 -0.03 -6.79
CA VAL A 176 1.68 1.35 -6.60
C VAL A 176 2.21 1.94 -7.91
N MET A 177 2.84 1.13 -8.76
CA MET A 177 3.37 1.58 -10.07
C MET A 177 2.26 1.80 -11.10
N LEU A 178 1.27 0.91 -11.12
CA LEU A 178 0.14 0.98 -12.08
C LEU A 178 -0.91 2.04 -11.71
N THR A 179 -0.94 2.44 -10.45
CA THR A 179 -1.87 3.46 -9.95
C THR A 179 -1.08 4.57 -9.26
N ASN A 180 -1.28 4.71 -7.96
CA ASN A 180 -0.48 5.58 -7.10
C ASN A 180 -0.46 5.02 -5.66
N ALA A 181 0.42 5.57 -4.81
CA ALA A 181 0.62 5.07 -3.46
C ALA A 181 -0.67 5.13 -2.63
N THR A 182 -1.48 6.18 -2.79
CA THR A 182 -2.73 6.36 -2.06
C THR A 182 -3.77 5.30 -2.47
N VAL A 183 -4.00 5.09 -3.77
CA VAL A 183 -4.94 4.08 -4.28
C VAL A 183 -4.54 2.68 -3.84
N ALA A 184 -3.26 2.32 -3.96
CA ALA A 184 -2.76 1.02 -3.56
C ALA A 184 -2.98 0.75 -2.06
N ASN A 185 -2.71 1.74 -1.19
CA ASN A 185 -2.90 1.59 0.26
C ASN A 185 -4.37 1.53 0.66
N VAL A 186 -5.24 2.35 0.07
CA VAL A 186 -6.70 2.23 0.29
C VAL A 186 -7.21 0.90 -0.24
N GLY A 187 -6.64 0.41 -1.35
CA GLY A 187 -6.93 -0.91 -1.93
C GLY A 187 -6.62 -2.07 -0.98
N LEU A 188 -5.59 -1.96 -0.14
CA LEU A 188 -5.33 -2.95 0.91
C LEU A 188 -6.51 -3.06 1.89
N GLY A 189 -7.24 -1.98 2.15
CA GLY A 189 -8.46 -2.01 2.97
C GLY A 189 -9.58 -2.89 2.41
N LEU A 190 -9.57 -3.19 1.09
CA LEU A 190 -10.52 -4.12 0.49
C LEU A 190 -10.36 -5.57 0.97
N THR A 191 -9.24 -5.90 1.59
CA THR A 191 -9.05 -7.22 2.22
C THR A 191 -10.10 -7.49 3.29
N ILE A 192 -10.59 -6.45 3.99
CA ILE A 192 -11.63 -6.57 5.02
C ILE A 192 -12.96 -7.03 4.43
N PRO A 193 -13.59 -6.33 3.46
CA PRO A 193 -14.84 -6.82 2.86
C PRO A 193 -14.66 -8.15 2.11
N LEU A 194 -13.49 -8.41 1.52
CA LEU A 194 -13.20 -9.72 0.91
C LEU A 194 -13.14 -10.84 1.94
N ALA A 195 -12.49 -10.60 3.09
CA ALA A 195 -12.43 -11.57 4.18
C ALA A 195 -13.85 -11.90 4.70
N PHE A 196 -14.70 -10.90 4.85
CA PHE A 196 -16.10 -11.13 5.21
C PHE A 196 -16.85 -11.95 4.16
N ALA A 197 -16.70 -11.63 2.87
CA ALA A 197 -17.31 -12.41 1.81
C ALA A 197 -16.83 -13.87 1.83
N ALA A 198 -15.55 -14.10 2.07
CA ALA A 198 -14.98 -15.43 2.21
C ALA A 198 -15.56 -16.17 3.44
N ASP A 199 -15.64 -15.54 4.60
CA ASP A 199 -16.18 -16.12 5.81
C ASP A 199 -17.68 -16.48 5.66
N LEU A 200 -18.45 -15.64 4.95
CA LEU A 200 -19.84 -15.95 4.63
C LEU A 200 -19.97 -17.20 3.74
N VAL A 201 -19.13 -17.28 2.68
CA VAL A 201 -19.19 -18.37 1.71
C VAL A 201 -18.66 -19.69 2.27
N PHE A 202 -17.52 -19.65 2.99
CA PHE A 202 -16.83 -20.86 3.44
C PHE A 202 -17.25 -21.31 4.84
N LYS A 203 -17.63 -20.40 5.73
CA LYS A 203 -17.95 -20.70 7.12
C LYS A 203 -19.44 -20.51 7.46
N GLY A 204 -20.23 -19.87 6.58
CA GLY A 204 -21.64 -19.55 6.83
C GLY A 204 -21.86 -18.59 8.01
N ILE A 205 -20.86 -17.80 8.36
CA ILE A 205 -20.94 -16.83 9.47
C ILE A 205 -21.82 -15.67 9.05
N THR A 206 -22.83 -15.33 9.85
CA THR A 206 -23.67 -14.13 9.64
C THR A 206 -23.01 -12.92 10.25
N PHE A 207 -23.02 -11.82 9.51
CA PHE A 207 -22.44 -10.55 9.96
C PHE A 207 -23.44 -9.67 10.66
N THR A 208 -22.94 -8.85 11.58
CA THR A 208 -23.70 -7.75 12.16
C THR A 208 -23.95 -6.67 11.10
N HIS A 209 -25.09 -6.00 11.15
CA HIS A 209 -25.42 -4.90 10.23
C HIS A 209 -24.35 -3.80 10.23
N LEU A 210 -23.68 -3.56 11.37
CA LEU A 210 -22.60 -2.60 11.50
C LEU A 210 -21.35 -3.02 10.71
N GLN A 211 -20.98 -4.30 10.75
CA GLN A 211 -19.86 -4.84 9.98
C GLN A 211 -20.12 -4.73 8.47
N ALA A 212 -21.34 -5.07 8.04
CA ALA A 212 -21.73 -4.93 6.64
C ALA A 212 -21.73 -3.46 6.17
N ALA A 213 -22.24 -2.53 6.99
CA ALA A 213 -22.19 -1.10 6.71
C ALA A 213 -20.74 -0.59 6.64
N GLY A 214 -19.87 -1.02 7.56
CA GLY A 214 -18.45 -0.69 7.55
C GLY A 214 -17.75 -1.17 6.27
N ALA A 215 -17.98 -2.42 5.86
CA ALA A 215 -17.43 -2.97 4.63
C ALA A 215 -17.87 -2.18 3.38
N LEU A 216 -19.15 -1.79 3.30
CA LEU A 216 -19.65 -0.93 2.22
C LEU A 216 -19.02 0.47 2.26
N THR A 217 -18.76 1.01 3.44
CA THR A 217 -18.09 2.31 3.60
C THR A 217 -16.63 2.24 3.12
N VAL A 218 -15.91 1.14 3.40
CA VAL A 218 -14.55 0.92 2.85
C VAL A 218 -14.58 0.85 1.33
N LEU A 219 -15.53 0.11 0.76
CA LEU A 219 -15.71 0.03 -0.71
C LEU A 219 -15.99 1.39 -1.33
N ALA A 220 -16.88 2.17 -0.72
CA ALA A 220 -17.18 3.53 -1.20
C ALA A 220 -15.94 4.43 -1.13
N GLY A 221 -15.17 4.35 -0.05
CA GLY A 221 -13.89 5.06 0.09
C GLY A 221 -12.90 4.70 -1.02
N PHE A 222 -12.73 3.42 -1.31
CA PHE A 222 -11.86 2.95 -2.38
C PHE A 222 -12.31 3.46 -3.76
N VAL A 223 -13.59 3.33 -4.08
CA VAL A 223 -14.13 3.81 -5.36
C VAL A 223 -13.93 5.31 -5.51
N LEU A 224 -14.15 6.09 -4.43
CA LEU A 224 -13.98 7.54 -4.46
C LEU A 224 -12.52 7.95 -4.68
N VAL A 225 -11.56 7.32 -3.97
CA VAL A 225 -10.13 7.60 -4.16
C VAL A 225 -9.68 7.23 -5.56
N ASN A 226 -10.08 6.06 -6.05
CA ASN A 226 -9.72 5.60 -7.39
C ASN A 226 -10.28 6.51 -8.47
N TRP A 227 -11.54 6.95 -8.33
CA TRP A 227 -12.15 7.89 -9.28
C TRP A 227 -11.40 9.23 -9.29
N MET A 228 -11.09 9.79 -8.11
CA MET A 228 -10.35 11.04 -8.05
C MET A 228 -8.94 10.92 -8.65
N SER A 229 -8.29 9.77 -8.46
CA SER A 229 -6.98 9.51 -9.06
C SER A 229 -7.03 9.39 -10.57
N SER A 230 -8.07 8.75 -11.13
CA SER A 230 -8.23 8.67 -12.58
C SER A 230 -8.50 10.04 -13.23
N ILE A 231 -9.15 10.96 -12.52
CA ILE A 231 -9.31 12.34 -12.98
C ILE A 231 -7.96 13.07 -13.00
N ASP A 232 -7.13 12.89 -11.97
CA ASP A 232 -5.80 13.49 -11.92
C ASP A 232 -4.90 13.01 -13.06
N GLU A 233 -4.93 11.71 -13.36
CA GLU A 233 -4.18 11.13 -14.47
C GLU A 233 -4.66 11.66 -15.84
N ALA A 234 -5.97 11.81 -16.01
CA ALA A 234 -6.55 12.36 -17.24
C ALA A 234 -6.16 13.83 -17.43
N GLU A 235 -6.17 14.64 -16.35
CA GLU A 235 -5.74 16.05 -16.41
C GLU A 235 -4.23 16.18 -16.69
N ALA A 236 -3.40 15.34 -16.08
CA ALA A 236 -1.97 15.30 -16.35
C ALA A 236 -1.67 14.96 -17.82
N ALA A 237 -2.32 13.91 -18.35
CA ALA A 237 -2.17 13.51 -19.75
C ALA A 237 -2.65 14.59 -20.74
N ALA A 238 -3.71 15.32 -20.41
CA ALA A 238 -4.19 16.44 -21.22
C ALA A 238 -3.20 17.61 -21.25
N THR A 239 -2.59 17.90 -20.09
CA THR A 239 -1.59 18.97 -19.96
C THR A 239 -0.32 18.64 -20.74
N ASP A 240 0.16 17.39 -20.66
CA ASP A 240 1.34 16.94 -21.41
C ASP A 240 1.09 16.97 -22.92
N SER A 241 -0.09 16.56 -23.37
CA SER A 241 -0.48 16.63 -24.79
C SER A 241 -0.52 18.07 -25.31
N ALA A 242 -1.00 19.02 -24.50
CA ALA A 242 -1.02 20.43 -24.85
C ALA A 242 0.40 21.02 -24.96
N ASN A 243 1.27 20.70 -24.01
CA ASN A 243 2.67 21.16 -24.01
C ASN A 243 3.47 20.61 -25.21
N VAL A 244 3.23 19.35 -25.60
CA VAL A 244 3.86 18.73 -26.79
C VAL A 244 3.39 19.42 -28.06
N SER A 245 2.10 19.77 -28.15
CA SER A 245 1.54 20.48 -29.31
C SER A 245 2.09 21.90 -29.44
N GLU A 246 2.29 22.62 -28.33
CA GLU A 246 2.85 23.95 -28.30
C GLU A 246 4.34 23.96 -28.71
N LYS A 247 5.10 22.98 -28.20
CA LYS A 247 6.52 22.86 -28.55
C LYS A 247 6.76 22.43 -30.01
N GLY A 248 5.87 21.63 -30.59
CA GLY A 248 5.90 21.22 -32.00
C GLY A 248 5.60 22.39 -32.97
N SER A 249 4.86 23.42 -32.51
CA SER A 249 4.60 24.60 -33.33
C SER A 249 5.76 25.61 -33.40
N ASP A 250 6.64 25.59 -32.38
CA ASP A 250 7.80 26.48 -32.32
C ASP A 250 9.04 25.94 -33.07
N ASP A 251 9.06 24.63 -33.35
CA ASP A 251 10.15 23.95 -34.05
C ASP A 251 9.90 23.78 -35.58
N GLU A 252 8.88 24.42 -36.17
CA GLU A 252 8.70 24.41 -37.62
C GLU A 252 9.80 25.30 -38.23
N PRO A 253 10.79 24.74 -38.98
CA PRO A 253 11.82 25.54 -39.62
C PRO A 253 11.15 26.46 -40.65
N PRO A 254 11.59 27.72 -40.79
CA PRO A 254 11.00 28.66 -41.74
C PRO A 254 11.00 28.05 -43.14
N GLU A 255 9.82 27.97 -43.77
CA GLU A 255 9.65 27.52 -45.17
C GLU A 255 10.66 28.29 -46.01
N GLN A 256 11.73 27.64 -46.45
CA GLN A 256 12.59 28.18 -47.50
C GLN A 256 11.75 28.17 -48.78
N PRO A 257 11.60 29.32 -49.47
CA PRO A 257 10.93 29.35 -50.74
C PRO A 257 11.72 28.45 -51.72
N TYR A 258 11.07 27.40 -52.22
CA TYR A 258 11.61 26.59 -53.28
C TYR A 258 11.89 27.47 -54.50
N ASP A 259 13.17 27.80 -54.70
CA ASP A 259 13.63 28.39 -55.96
C ASP A 259 13.51 27.30 -57.05
N THR A 260 12.48 27.44 -57.89
CA THR A 260 12.27 26.62 -59.09
C THR A 260 13.26 27.06 -60.18
N GLY A 261 14.55 26.81 -59.91
CA GLY A 261 15.59 26.91 -60.96
C GLY A 261 15.37 25.80 -61.99
N VAL A 262 14.72 26.15 -63.08
CA VAL A 262 14.60 25.37 -64.31
C VAL A 262 16.01 25.02 -64.81
N LEU A 263 16.45 23.76 -64.62
CA LEU A 263 17.61 23.23 -65.31
C LEU A 263 17.20 22.83 -66.73
N GLU A 264 17.47 23.71 -67.68
CA GLU A 264 17.55 23.38 -69.08
C GLU A 264 18.66 22.33 -69.30
N ILE A 265 18.24 21.11 -69.63
CA ILE A 265 19.15 20.08 -70.11
C ILE A 265 19.36 20.33 -71.61
N GLN A 266 20.51 20.87 -71.96
CA GLN A 266 20.99 20.81 -73.36
C GLN A 266 21.51 19.42 -73.65
N VAL A 267 20.88 18.74 -74.62
CA VAL A 267 21.35 17.54 -75.27
C VAL A 267 22.34 17.91 -76.37
N VAL A 268 23.54 17.38 -76.28
CA VAL A 268 24.43 17.11 -77.44
C VAL A 268 25.02 15.74 -77.22
#